data_aad6f46cf29b2fdb804623dc6d19a5f6
#
_entry.id   aad6f46cf29b2fdb804623dc6d19a5f6
#
_cell.length_a   1.000
_cell.length_b   1.000
_cell.length_c   1.000
_cell.angle_alpha   90.00
_cell.angle_beta   90.00
_cell.angle_gamma   90.00
#
_symmetry.space_group_name_H-M   'P 1'
#
loop_
_entity.id
_entity.type
_entity.pdbx_description
1 polymer ?
#
loop_
_entity_poly.entity_id
_entity_poly.type
_entity_poly.pdbx_seq_one_letter_code
_entity_poly.pdbx_strand_id
1 'polypeptide(L)'
;MKKLIYIYLIAILFTACKTASPIVTSKEEASKKGLYSPKKAPVAHTNTKAAPTSKTTPATKNRYSITDTEETDYIPDNDNAPYLVKQLLYTAHEYNGVRYRGGGTTRAGMDCSGLVYTCFKEYDIVLPRSSNDMAKMGKKLKRDEVRKGDLIFFKTNGRSVINHVGIVSEVKDDEIIFIHSSTQRGVIYSSTKEPYYQRTFAQVNRILD
;
A
#
# COMPACT_ATOMS: atom_id res chain seq x y z
N MET A 1 47.24 28.96 24.32
CA MET A 1 46.37 27.80 24.60
C MET A 1 44.89 27.99 24.22
N LYS A 2 44.31 29.16 24.41
CA LYS A 2 42.88 29.41 24.08
C LYS A 2 42.51 29.35 22.57
N LYS A 3 43.44 29.62 21.66
CA LYS A 3 43.19 29.58 20.18
C LYS A 3 43.15 28.18 19.59
N LEU A 4 43.79 27.19 20.22
CA LEU A 4 43.78 25.78 19.79
C LEU A 4 42.45 25.06 20.10
N ILE A 5 41.76 25.48 21.17
CA ILE A 5 40.48 24.90 21.59
C ILE A 5 39.37 25.27 20.60
N TYR A 6 39.40 26.47 19.99
CA TYR A 6 38.42 26.89 18.99
C TYR A 6 38.50 26.14 17.66
N ILE A 7 39.70 25.70 17.27
CA ILE A 7 39.92 24.90 16.06
C ILE A 7 39.32 23.51 16.19
N TYR A 8 39.41 22.90 17.39
CA TYR A 8 38.80 21.58 17.66
C TYR A 8 37.27 21.62 17.76
N LEU A 9 36.69 22.74 18.22
CA LEU A 9 35.24 22.91 18.30
C LEU A 9 34.59 23.11 16.92
N ILE A 10 35.28 23.66 15.93
CA ILE A 10 34.79 23.85 14.57
C ILE A 10 34.85 22.54 13.75
N ALA A 11 35.75 21.62 14.09
CA ALA A 11 35.89 20.33 13.37
C ALA A 11 34.76 19.31 13.65
N ILE A 12 33.99 19.50 14.71
CA ILE A 12 32.90 18.58 15.11
C ILE A 12 31.56 18.89 14.40
N LEU A 13 31.44 20.02 13.71
CA LEU A 13 30.18 20.47 13.11
C LEU A 13 29.89 19.93 11.67
N PHE A 14 30.79 19.11 11.10
CA PHE A 14 30.64 18.64 9.70
C PHE A 14 30.34 17.14 9.52
N THR A 15 29.93 16.42 10.54
CA THR A 15 29.54 15.00 10.38
C THR A 15 28.03 14.80 10.53
N ALA A 16 27.22 15.58 9.82
CA ALA A 16 25.82 15.25 9.54
C ALA A 16 25.73 14.74 8.09
N CYS A 17 26.26 13.54 7.81
CA CYS A 17 25.87 12.80 6.63
C CYS A 17 24.42 12.37 6.80
N LYS A 18 23.48 13.15 6.21
CA LYS A 18 22.17 12.64 5.86
C LYS A 18 22.38 11.62 4.75
N THR A 19 22.34 10.35 5.08
CA THR A 19 22.15 9.29 4.09
C THR A 19 20.70 9.38 3.61
N ALA A 20 20.48 10.22 2.59
CA ALA A 20 19.26 10.14 1.79
C ALA A 20 19.31 8.77 1.10
N SER A 21 18.40 7.87 1.42
CA SER A 21 18.24 6.63 0.68
C SER A 21 17.90 6.99 -0.77
N PRO A 22 18.70 6.54 -1.76
CA PRO A 22 18.47 6.94 -3.14
C PRO A 22 17.14 6.37 -3.63
N ILE A 23 16.29 7.24 -4.15
CA ILE A 23 15.01 6.88 -4.77
C ILE A 23 15.30 5.97 -5.97
N VAL A 24 14.74 4.76 -5.96
CA VAL A 24 14.89 3.79 -7.05
C VAL A 24 13.79 4.07 -8.09
N THR A 25 14.19 4.47 -9.28
CA THR A 25 13.28 4.90 -10.36
C THR A 25 13.09 3.88 -11.47
N SER A 26 13.91 2.81 -11.50
CA SER A 26 13.80 1.75 -12.50
C SER A 26 13.94 0.35 -11.90
N LYS A 27 13.42 -0.65 -12.62
CA LYS A 27 13.50 -2.06 -12.27
C LYS A 27 14.97 -2.55 -12.21
N GLU A 28 15.79 -2.08 -13.14
CA GLU A 28 17.21 -2.42 -13.23
C GLU A 28 17.99 -1.87 -12.03
N GLU A 29 17.67 -0.67 -11.60
CA GLU A 29 18.28 -0.04 -10.44
C GLU A 29 17.84 -0.73 -9.12
N ALA A 30 16.57 -1.10 -9.02
CA ALA A 30 16.04 -1.87 -7.89
C ALA A 30 16.72 -3.24 -7.78
N SER A 31 16.95 -3.92 -8.91
CA SER A 31 17.64 -5.21 -8.96
C SER A 31 19.13 -5.08 -8.57
N LYS A 32 19.83 -4.05 -9.07
CA LYS A 32 21.24 -3.80 -8.74
C LYS A 32 21.45 -3.46 -7.25
N LYS A 33 20.46 -2.83 -6.61
CA LYS A 33 20.49 -2.49 -5.18
C LYS A 33 19.97 -3.61 -4.27
N GLY A 34 19.63 -4.79 -4.83
CA GLY A 34 19.09 -5.92 -4.06
C GLY A 34 17.67 -5.70 -3.52
N LEU A 35 16.99 -4.62 -3.92
CA LEU A 35 15.63 -4.28 -3.52
C LEU A 35 14.56 -5.01 -4.34
N TYR A 36 14.97 -5.71 -5.41
CA TYR A 36 14.07 -6.47 -6.26
C TYR A 36 14.70 -7.82 -6.61
N SER A 37 14.01 -8.91 -6.24
CA SER A 37 14.31 -10.26 -6.68
C SER A 37 13.07 -10.84 -7.36
N PRO A 38 13.10 -11.20 -8.66
CA PRO A 38 11.93 -11.75 -9.33
C PRO A 38 11.57 -13.09 -8.68
N LYS A 39 10.36 -13.18 -8.11
CA LYS A 39 9.81 -14.47 -7.64
C LYS A 39 9.64 -15.38 -8.85
N LYS A 40 10.25 -16.58 -8.83
CA LYS A 40 9.93 -17.67 -9.78
C LYS A 40 8.45 -18.00 -9.66
N ALA A 41 7.75 -18.04 -10.79
CA ALA A 41 6.36 -18.44 -10.87
C ALA A 41 6.15 -19.81 -10.18
N PRO A 42 5.04 -20.03 -9.45
CA PRO A 42 4.73 -21.31 -8.87
C PRO A 42 4.52 -22.32 -9.99
N VAL A 43 5.23 -23.45 -9.94
CA VAL A 43 5.02 -24.59 -10.83
C VAL A 43 3.64 -25.16 -10.53
N ALA A 44 2.76 -25.19 -11.52
CA ALA A 44 1.44 -25.79 -11.44
C ALA A 44 1.58 -27.30 -11.20
N HIS A 45 1.18 -27.76 -10.02
CA HIS A 45 0.95 -29.18 -9.78
C HIS A 45 -0.45 -29.55 -10.27
N THR A 46 -0.49 -30.21 -11.43
CA THR A 46 -1.67 -30.95 -11.92
C THR A 46 -1.92 -32.12 -11.03
N ASN A 47 -3.04 -32.18 -10.32
CA ASN A 47 -3.60 -33.39 -9.79
C ASN A 47 -5.06 -33.52 -10.18
N THR A 48 -5.28 -34.40 -11.15
CA THR A 48 -6.57 -34.90 -11.62
C THR A 48 -7.17 -35.85 -10.59
N LYS A 49 -8.39 -35.59 -10.08
CA LYS A 49 -9.37 -36.66 -9.79
C LYS A 49 -10.80 -36.10 -9.59
N ALA A 50 -11.62 -36.55 -10.49
CA ALA A 50 -13.05 -36.93 -10.49
C ALA A 50 -14.04 -36.30 -9.48
N ALA A 51 -15.14 -35.79 -10.08
CA ALA A 51 -16.40 -35.39 -9.49
C ALA A 51 -17.18 -36.50 -8.80
N PRO A 52 -18.25 -36.19 -8.03
CA PRO A 52 -19.55 -36.34 -8.63
C PRO A 52 -20.57 -35.19 -8.35
N THR A 53 -21.46 -35.11 -9.30
CA THR A 53 -22.72 -34.40 -9.54
C THR A 53 -23.66 -34.22 -8.34
N SER A 54 -24.30 -33.05 -8.17
CA SER A 54 -25.78 -32.93 -8.05
C SER A 54 -26.30 -31.48 -8.12
N LYS A 55 -27.17 -31.23 -9.13
CA LYS A 55 -28.47 -30.54 -9.20
C LYS A 55 -28.63 -29.09 -8.71
N THR A 56 -28.72 -28.19 -9.67
CA THR A 56 -29.77 -27.25 -10.14
C THR A 56 -30.66 -26.53 -9.09
N THR A 57 -30.68 -25.19 -9.07
CA THR A 57 -31.67 -24.32 -9.72
C THR A 57 -31.32 -22.81 -9.57
N PRO A 58 -31.95 -21.86 -10.29
CA PRO A 58 -31.24 -20.80 -11.00
C PRO A 58 -31.41 -19.42 -10.31
N ALA A 59 -30.41 -18.56 -10.41
CA ALA A 59 -30.54 -17.14 -10.13
C ALA A 59 -29.85 -16.30 -11.21
N THR A 60 -30.65 -15.56 -11.85
CA THR A 60 -30.53 -14.27 -12.53
C THR A 60 -29.15 -13.88 -13.08
N LYS A 61 -29.10 -13.89 -14.42
CA LYS A 61 -28.05 -13.36 -15.26
C LYS A 61 -27.87 -11.86 -15.03
N ASN A 62 -26.70 -11.46 -14.55
CA ASN A 62 -26.10 -10.22 -15.00
C ASN A 62 -24.83 -10.57 -15.77
N ARG A 63 -24.98 -10.50 -17.07
CA ARG A 63 -24.00 -10.86 -18.07
C ARG A 63 -23.02 -9.70 -18.19
N TYR A 64 -21.90 -9.75 -17.47
CA TYR A 64 -20.72 -9.01 -17.87
C TYR A 64 -19.86 -9.97 -18.70
N SER A 65 -19.85 -9.73 -20.00
CA SER A 65 -19.00 -10.45 -20.95
C SER A 65 -17.55 -10.06 -20.67
N ILE A 66 -16.82 -10.94 -20.02
CA ILE A 66 -15.35 -10.87 -20.01
C ILE A 66 -14.93 -11.43 -21.36
N THR A 67 -14.63 -10.56 -22.28
CA THR A 67 -13.80 -10.90 -23.44
C THR A 67 -12.40 -11.12 -22.93
N ASP A 68 -11.86 -12.32 -23.17
CA ASP A 68 -10.45 -12.64 -23.03
C ASP A 68 -9.62 -11.62 -23.80
N THR A 69 -9.03 -10.69 -23.09
CA THR A 69 -8.01 -9.80 -23.62
C THR A 69 -7.03 -9.50 -22.47
N GLU A 70 -5.85 -10.08 -22.61
CA GLU A 70 -4.56 -9.68 -22.06
C GLU A 70 -4.53 -9.33 -20.56
N GLU A 71 -3.70 -10.06 -19.82
CA GLU A 71 -3.09 -9.63 -18.56
C GLU A 71 -2.61 -8.18 -18.75
N THR A 72 -3.49 -7.22 -18.54
CA THR A 72 -3.10 -5.83 -18.44
C THR A 72 -2.39 -5.70 -17.11
N ASP A 73 -1.05 -5.70 -17.17
CA ASP A 73 -0.20 -5.10 -16.18
C ASP A 73 -0.85 -3.78 -15.72
N TYR A 74 -1.53 -3.81 -14.57
CA TYR A 74 -2.09 -2.60 -13.94
C TYR A 74 -0.93 -1.78 -13.35
N ILE A 75 -0.06 -1.32 -14.21
CA ILE A 75 0.88 -0.24 -13.93
C ILE A 75 0.44 0.87 -14.88
N PRO A 76 -0.18 1.96 -14.39
CA PRO A 76 -0.40 3.14 -15.24
C PRO A 76 0.95 3.65 -15.71
N ASP A 77 1.32 3.36 -16.94
CA ASP A 77 2.66 3.55 -17.50
C ASP A 77 3.01 5.02 -17.79
N ASN A 78 2.12 5.96 -17.42
CA ASN A 78 2.28 7.40 -17.65
C ASN A 78 2.50 8.21 -16.36
N ASP A 79 2.99 7.56 -15.31
CA ASP A 79 3.05 8.12 -13.99
C ASP A 79 4.50 8.26 -13.51
N ASN A 80 4.91 9.47 -13.13
CA ASN A 80 6.22 9.77 -12.53
C ASN A 80 6.41 9.18 -11.11
N ALA A 81 5.53 8.28 -10.67
CA ALA A 81 5.66 7.63 -9.38
C ALA A 81 6.96 6.81 -9.30
N PRO A 82 7.69 6.85 -8.18
CA PRO A 82 8.88 6.02 -7.97
C PRO A 82 8.56 4.53 -8.20
N TYR A 83 9.51 3.78 -8.76
CA TYR A 83 9.33 2.36 -9.06
C TYR A 83 8.81 1.55 -7.86
N LEU A 84 9.35 1.80 -6.66
CA LEU A 84 8.90 1.13 -5.43
C LEU A 84 7.43 1.40 -5.11
N VAL A 85 6.94 2.61 -5.36
CA VAL A 85 5.52 2.96 -5.17
C VAL A 85 4.64 2.18 -6.14
N LYS A 86 5.06 2.06 -7.41
CA LYS A 86 4.33 1.26 -8.42
C LYS A 86 4.25 -0.21 -7.99
N GLN A 87 5.36 -0.79 -7.53
CA GLN A 87 5.39 -2.17 -7.04
C GLN A 87 4.54 -2.37 -5.79
N LEU A 88 4.56 -1.41 -4.85
CA LEU A 88 3.70 -1.43 -3.66
C LEU A 88 2.21 -1.47 -4.03
N LEU A 89 1.81 -0.62 -4.98
CA LEU A 89 0.42 -0.55 -5.44
C LEU A 89 0.02 -1.81 -6.22
N TYR A 90 0.91 -2.35 -7.04
CA TYR A 90 0.70 -3.64 -7.70
C TYR A 90 0.48 -4.75 -6.66
N THR A 91 1.36 -4.87 -5.66
CA THR A 91 1.20 -5.83 -4.56
C THR A 91 -0.12 -5.64 -3.82
N ALA A 92 -0.54 -4.40 -3.55
CA ALA A 92 -1.81 -4.14 -2.90
C ALA A 92 -3.00 -4.55 -3.79
N HIS A 93 -2.92 -4.30 -5.11
CA HIS A 93 -3.93 -4.71 -6.09
C HIS A 93 -4.10 -6.24 -6.13
N GLU A 94 -3.02 -7.01 -6.06
CA GLU A 94 -3.04 -8.48 -6.00
C GLU A 94 -3.89 -9.05 -4.86
N TYR A 95 -4.15 -8.25 -3.82
CA TYR A 95 -5.06 -8.59 -2.72
C TYR A 95 -6.50 -8.14 -2.94
N ASN A 96 -6.82 -7.48 -4.06
CA ASN A 96 -8.18 -7.04 -4.35
C ASN A 96 -9.17 -8.22 -4.26
N GLY A 97 -10.32 -8.01 -3.60
CA GLY A 97 -11.33 -9.04 -3.35
C GLY A 97 -11.03 -9.98 -2.17
N VAL A 98 -9.85 -9.94 -1.55
CA VAL A 98 -9.57 -10.72 -0.33
C VAL A 98 -10.52 -10.27 0.78
N ARG A 99 -11.21 -11.25 1.42
CA ARG A 99 -12.19 -10.96 2.48
C ARG A 99 -11.56 -10.29 3.70
N TYR A 100 -12.35 -9.54 4.42
CA TYR A 100 -11.94 -8.97 5.72
C TYR A 100 -11.80 -10.06 6.79
N ARG A 101 -10.74 -9.96 7.58
CA ARG A 101 -10.53 -10.74 8.80
C ARG A 101 -9.74 -9.91 9.82
N GLY A 102 -10.34 -9.64 10.98
CA GLY A 102 -9.65 -8.93 12.07
C GLY A 102 -8.36 -9.64 12.46
N GLY A 103 -7.24 -8.92 12.54
CA GLY A 103 -5.91 -9.45 12.80
C GLY A 103 -5.24 -10.18 11.60
N GLY A 104 -5.96 -10.34 10.48
CA GLY A 104 -5.47 -11.09 9.31
C GLY A 104 -4.42 -10.33 8.50
N THR A 105 -3.49 -11.10 7.88
CA THR A 105 -2.37 -10.60 7.06
C THR A 105 -2.11 -11.48 5.84
N THR A 106 -3.07 -12.32 5.43
CA THR A 106 -2.88 -13.31 4.36
C THR A 106 -4.06 -13.30 3.39
N ARG A 107 -3.94 -13.96 2.24
CA ARG A 107 -5.04 -14.17 1.29
C ARG A 107 -6.25 -14.91 1.90
N ALA A 108 -6.11 -15.60 3.03
CA ALA A 108 -7.24 -16.17 3.76
C ALA A 108 -8.12 -15.12 4.47
N GLY A 109 -7.65 -13.88 4.56
CA GLY A 109 -8.35 -12.71 5.09
C GLY A 109 -7.38 -11.70 5.66
N MET A 110 -7.69 -10.42 5.48
CA MET A 110 -6.87 -9.29 5.94
C MET A 110 -7.72 -8.23 6.63
N ASP A 111 -7.19 -7.59 7.67
CA ASP A 111 -7.74 -6.30 8.12
C ASP A 111 -7.04 -5.12 7.41
N CYS A 112 -7.49 -3.89 7.67
CA CYS A 112 -6.99 -2.70 7.00
C CYS A 112 -5.48 -2.49 7.18
N SER A 113 -4.99 -2.58 8.41
CA SER A 113 -3.56 -2.44 8.72
C SER A 113 -2.76 -3.69 8.35
N GLY A 114 -3.40 -4.87 8.31
CA GLY A 114 -2.80 -6.11 7.82
C GLY A 114 -2.47 -6.07 6.33
N LEU A 115 -3.35 -5.51 5.50
CA LEU A 115 -3.07 -5.26 4.10
C LEU A 115 -1.84 -4.35 3.94
N VAL A 116 -1.84 -3.17 4.58
CA VAL A 116 -0.74 -2.21 4.53
C VAL A 116 0.57 -2.84 5.03
N TYR A 117 0.54 -3.47 6.20
CA TYR A 117 1.69 -4.16 6.79
C TYR A 117 2.30 -5.19 5.82
N THR A 118 1.45 -6.02 5.20
CA THR A 118 1.90 -7.07 4.30
C THR A 118 2.51 -6.49 3.02
N CYS A 119 1.87 -5.48 2.42
CA CYS A 119 2.39 -4.83 1.22
C CYS A 119 3.76 -4.18 1.43
N PHE A 120 3.95 -3.45 2.53
CA PHE A 120 5.23 -2.80 2.84
C PHE A 120 6.31 -3.81 3.22
N LYS A 121 5.94 -4.87 3.93
CA LYS A 121 6.87 -5.94 4.33
C LYS A 121 7.47 -6.70 3.15
N GLU A 122 6.78 -6.80 2.02
CA GLU A 122 7.33 -7.41 0.78
C GLU A 122 8.56 -6.66 0.26
N TYR A 123 8.76 -5.41 0.70
CA TYR A 123 9.88 -4.54 0.34
C TYR A 123 10.79 -4.22 1.55
N ASP A 124 10.81 -5.09 2.57
CA ASP A 124 11.62 -4.96 3.78
C ASP A 124 11.33 -3.69 4.62
N ILE A 125 10.15 -3.07 4.43
CA ILE A 125 9.70 -1.92 5.20
C ILE A 125 8.75 -2.40 6.29
N VAL A 126 9.23 -2.41 7.53
CA VAL A 126 8.46 -2.88 8.68
C VAL A 126 7.66 -1.73 9.29
N LEU A 127 6.34 -1.80 9.17
CA LEU A 127 5.41 -0.87 9.82
C LEU A 127 4.83 -1.47 11.10
N PRO A 128 4.37 -0.64 12.07
CA PRO A 128 3.57 -1.12 13.19
C PRO A 128 2.33 -1.88 12.74
N ARG A 129 1.84 -2.82 13.54
CA ARG A 129 0.70 -3.66 13.16
C ARG A 129 -0.65 -2.92 13.22
N SER A 130 -0.79 -1.91 14.08
CA SER A 130 -2.05 -1.17 14.21
C SER A 130 -2.09 0.09 13.34
N SER A 131 -3.28 0.43 12.79
CA SER A 131 -3.48 1.67 12.03
C SER A 131 -3.20 2.92 12.86
N ASN A 132 -3.49 2.89 14.17
CA ASN A 132 -3.20 4.01 15.07
C ASN A 132 -1.70 4.27 15.24
N ASP A 133 -0.90 3.22 15.30
CA ASP A 133 0.56 3.36 15.42
C ASP A 133 1.20 3.67 14.06
N MET A 134 0.67 3.12 12.95
CA MET A 134 1.06 3.52 11.59
C MET A 134 0.86 5.03 11.35
N ALA A 135 -0.21 5.61 11.92
CA ALA A 135 -0.51 7.04 11.79
C ALA A 135 0.50 7.97 12.51
N LYS A 136 1.39 7.41 13.32
CA LYS A 136 2.51 8.12 13.98
C LYS A 136 3.80 8.05 13.18
N MET A 137 3.83 7.23 12.12
CA MET A 137 5.01 7.01 11.28
C MET A 137 5.06 7.98 10.11
N GLY A 138 6.27 8.26 9.63
CA GLY A 138 6.52 9.07 8.46
C GLY A 138 6.17 10.56 8.63
N LYS A 139 6.06 11.27 7.50
CA LYS A 139 5.73 12.69 7.44
C LYS A 139 4.21 12.88 7.26
N LYS A 140 3.54 13.56 8.20
CA LYS A 140 2.16 14.00 8.00
C LYS A 140 2.09 15.06 6.91
N LEU A 141 1.15 14.90 5.97
CA LEU A 141 1.03 15.71 4.77
C LEU A 141 -0.16 16.67 4.84
N LYS A 142 -0.04 17.80 4.12
CA LYS A 142 -1.18 18.60 3.70
C LYS A 142 -1.84 17.93 2.49
N ARG A 143 -3.07 18.34 2.17
CA ARG A 143 -3.85 17.70 1.09
C ARG A 143 -3.21 17.86 -0.29
N ASP A 144 -2.59 18.99 -0.55
CA ASP A 144 -1.87 19.33 -1.79
C ASP A 144 -0.53 18.61 -1.96
N GLU A 145 0.00 18.01 -0.88
CA GLU A 145 1.22 17.22 -0.90
C GLU A 145 0.96 15.72 -1.17
N VAL A 146 -0.31 15.28 -1.14
CA VAL A 146 -0.67 13.85 -1.23
C VAL A 146 -0.34 13.29 -2.61
N ARG A 147 0.27 12.09 -2.64
CA ARG A 147 0.59 11.36 -3.87
C ARG A 147 0.38 9.85 -3.71
N LYS A 148 0.45 9.11 -4.79
CA LYS A 148 0.40 7.64 -4.80
C LYS A 148 1.42 7.04 -3.84
N GLY A 149 1.02 5.96 -3.15
CA GLY A 149 1.84 5.26 -2.16
C GLY A 149 1.76 5.83 -0.74
N ASP A 150 1.18 7.03 -0.55
CA ASP A 150 0.95 7.58 0.79
C ASP A 150 -0.08 6.76 1.58
N LEU A 151 0.00 6.77 2.90
CA LEU A 151 -0.99 6.13 3.78
C LEU A 151 -2.07 7.13 4.17
N ILE A 152 -3.34 6.76 3.92
CA ILE A 152 -4.52 7.55 4.28
C ILE A 152 -5.22 6.93 5.48
N PHE A 153 -5.61 7.75 6.46
CA PHE A 153 -6.14 7.33 7.75
C PHE A 153 -7.51 7.90 8.05
N PHE A 154 -8.32 7.10 8.76
CA PHE A 154 -9.70 7.45 9.09
C PHE A 154 -10.06 7.11 10.55
N LYS A 155 -11.11 7.78 11.08
CA LYS A 155 -11.74 7.54 12.39
C LYS A 155 -13.16 7.01 12.16
N THR A 156 -13.28 5.73 11.85
CA THR A 156 -14.53 5.14 11.32
C THR A 156 -15.47 4.60 12.39
N ASN A 157 -15.08 4.58 13.67
CA ASN A 157 -15.86 4.00 14.76
C ASN A 157 -16.52 5.03 15.69
N GLY A 158 -16.64 6.29 15.26
CA GLY A 158 -17.21 7.38 16.07
C GLY A 158 -16.33 7.85 17.24
N ARG A 159 -15.13 7.26 17.40
CA ARG A 159 -14.15 7.66 18.42
C ARG A 159 -13.14 8.65 17.85
N SER A 160 -12.40 9.34 18.73
CA SER A 160 -11.35 10.29 18.34
C SER A 160 -10.06 9.61 17.84
N VAL A 161 -9.95 8.30 17.95
CA VAL A 161 -8.76 7.52 17.64
C VAL A 161 -8.81 6.98 16.20
N ILE A 162 -7.72 7.07 15.47
CA ILE A 162 -7.55 6.44 14.15
C ILE A 162 -7.67 4.92 14.28
N ASN A 163 -8.53 4.32 13.47
CA ASN A 163 -8.82 2.89 13.50
C ASN A 163 -8.91 2.26 12.10
N HIS A 164 -8.67 3.04 11.04
CA HIS A 164 -8.68 2.54 9.68
C HIS A 164 -7.57 3.18 8.85
N VAL A 165 -7.05 2.43 7.88
CA VAL A 165 -5.94 2.84 7.00
C VAL A 165 -6.10 2.23 5.61
N GLY A 166 -5.65 2.97 4.59
CA GLY A 166 -5.50 2.51 3.21
C GLY A 166 -4.22 3.06 2.58
N ILE A 167 -3.92 2.62 1.36
CA ILE A 167 -2.82 3.11 0.54
C ILE A 167 -3.41 3.95 -0.59
N VAL A 168 -2.95 5.17 -0.77
CA VAL A 168 -3.37 6.06 -1.86
C VAL A 168 -2.95 5.45 -3.19
N SER A 169 -3.91 5.17 -4.06
CA SER A 169 -3.69 4.62 -5.40
C SER A 169 -3.71 5.69 -6.49
N GLU A 170 -4.50 6.74 -6.30
CA GLU A 170 -4.62 7.82 -7.25
C GLU A 170 -5.04 9.11 -6.56
N VAL A 171 -4.61 10.26 -7.11
CA VAL A 171 -5.06 11.60 -6.71
C VAL A 171 -5.56 12.32 -7.95
N LYS A 172 -6.82 12.76 -7.94
CA LYS A 172 -7.48 13.51 -9.02
C LYS A 172 -8.09 14.77 -8.42
N ASP A 173 -7.56 15.94 -8.74
CA ASP A 173 -8.04 17.22 -8.22
C ASP A 173 -8.23 17.19 -6.68
N ASP A 174 -9.48 17.18 -6.22
CA ASP A 174 -9.87 17.12 -4.81
C ASP A 174 -10.24 15.71 -4.33
N GLU A 175 -10.07 14.67 -5.17
CA GLU A 175 -10.39 13.29 -4.88
C GLU A 175 -9.15 12.44 -4.65
N ILE A 176 -9.16 11.63 -3.60
CA ILE A 176 -8.15 10.61 -3.34
C ILE A 176 -8.82 9.25 -3.45
N ILE A 177 -8.33 8.43 -4.38
CA ILE A 177 -8.69 7.01 -4.49
C ILE A 177 -7.67 6.22 -3.69
N PHE A 178 -8.12 5.24 -2.92
CA PHE A 178 -7.25 4.43 -2.08
C PHE A 178 -7.71 2.97 -2.02
N ILE A 179 -6.76 2.05 -1.89
CA ILE A 179 -7.02 0.63 -1.65
C ILE A 179 -6.94 0.34 -0.15
N HIS A 180 -7.91 -0.39 0.36
CA HIS A 180 -7.99 -0.74 1.78
C HIS A 180 -8.80 -2.01 1.99
N SER A 181 -8.73 -2.64 3.18
CA SER A 181 -9.61 -3.76 3.54
C SER A 181 -10.83 -3.25 4.31
N SER A 182 -11.98 -3.22 3.63
CA SER A 182 -13.29 -2.89 4.19
C SER A 182 -13.82 -4.04 5.03
N THR A 183 -14.40 -3.76 6.21
CA THR A 183 -15.02 -4.78 7.07
C THR A 183 -16.18 -5.52 6.41
N GLN A 184 -16.86 -4.90 5.45
CA GLN A 184 -18.02 -5.48 4.75
C GLN A 184 -17.65 -6.12 3.41
N ARG A 185 -16.69 -5.55 2.66
CA ARG A 185 -16.42 -5.91 1.28
C ARG A 185 -15.03 -6.51 1.06
N GLY A 186 -14.20 -6.57 2.13
CA GLY A 186 -12.81 -6.99 2.00
C GLY A 186 -11.94 -5.94 1.31
N VAL A 187 -10.88 -6.37 0.64
CA VAL A 187 -9.95 -5.47 -0.05
C VAL A 187 -10.59 -4.90 -1.30
N ILE A 188 -10.74 -3.58 -1.34
CA ILE A 188 -11.39 -2.83 -2.42
C ILE A 188 -10.74 -1.45 -2.57
N TYR A 189 -11.06 -0.78 -3.70
CA TYR A 189 -10.84 0.64 -3.87
C TYR A 189 -12.03 1.45 -3.36
N SER A 190 -11.75 2.60 -2.77
CA SER A 190 -12.74 3.59 -2.32
C SER A 190 -12.23 5.01 -2.57
N SER A 191 -13.14 5.96 -2.45
CA SER A 191 -12.88 7.38 -2.71
C SER A 191 -13.14 8.25 -1.49
N THR A 192 -12.34 9.30 -1.31
CA THR A 192 -12.62 10.35 -0.30
C THR A 192 -13.88 11.17 -0.62
N LYS A 193 -14.46 11.04 -1.82
CA LYS A 193 -15.77 11.62 -2.17
C LYS A 193 -16.95 10.80 -1.65
N GLU A 194 -16.74 9.54 -1.28
CA GLU A 194 -17.77 8.75 -0.62
C GLU A 194 -18.12 9.40 0.74
N PRO A 195 -19.41 9.69 1.05
CA PRO A 195 -19.80 10.43 2.25
C PRO A 195 -19.27 9.83 3.56
N TYR A 196 -19.10 8.52 3.60
CA TYR A 196 -18.54 7.82 4.76
C TYR A 196 -17.08 8.18 4.99
N TYR A 197 -16.23 8.10 3.95
CA TYR A 197 -14.79 8.41 4.05
C TYR A 197 -14.54 9.91 4.16
N GLN A 198 -15.37 10.73 3.54
CA GLN A 198 -15.30 12.18 3.68
C GLN A 198 -15.46 12.63 5.15
N ARG A 199 -16.47 12.08 5.86
CA ARG A 199 -16.74 12.44 7.26
C ARG A 199 -15.70 11.87 8.23
N THR A 200 -15.08 10.73 7.90
CA THR A 200 -14.19 10.01 8.81
C THR A 200 -12.73 10.25 8.55
N PHE A 201 -12.40 11.02 7.51
CA PHE A 201 -11.02 11.37 7.15
C PHE A 201 -10.28 11.99 8.33
N ALA A 202 -9.04 11.56 8.56
CA ALA A 202 -8.21 12.04 9.67
C ALA A 202 -6.90 12.69 9.20
N GLN A 203 -6.12 12.00 8.40
CA GLN A 203 -4.82 12.48 7.91
C GLN A 203 -4.26 11.60 6.79
N VAL A 204 -3.19 12.10 6.15
CA VAL A 204 -2.34 11.33 5.23
C VAL A 204 -0.90 11.44 5.70
N ASN A 205 -0.15 10.32 5.62
CA ASN A 205 1.27 10.29 5.95
C ASN A 205 2.07 9.67 4.80
N ARG A 206 3.26 10.22 4.55
CA ARG A 206 4.26 9.64 3.64
C ARG A 206 5.26 8.80 4.40
N ILE A 207 5.44 7.57 3.93
CA ILE A 207 6.43 6.62 4.45
C ILE A 207 7.61 6.50 3.47
N LEU A 208 7.31 6.58 2.15
CA LEU A 208 8.29 6.47 1.07
C LEU A 208 8.57 7.85 0.49
N ASP A 209 9.83 8.28 0.50
CA ASP A 209 10.30 9.53 -0.13
C ASP A 209 10.72 9.32 -1.58
#